data_2e7ae5106fb2d62e3c88de780d2ebd5e
#
_entry.id   2e7ae5106fb2d62e3c88de780d2ebd5e
#
_cell.length_a   1.000
_cell.length_b   1.000
_cell.length_c   1.000
_cell.angle_alpha   90.00
_cell.angle_beta   90.00
_cell.angle_gamma   90.00
#
_symmetry.space_group_name_H-M   'P 1'
#
loop_
_entity.id
_entity.type
_entity.pdbx_description
1 polymer ?
#
loop_
_entity_poly.entity_id
_entity_poly.type
_entity_poly.pdbx_seq_one_letter_code
_entity_poly.pdbx_strand_id
1 'polypeptide(L)'
;MRRYSLSMKPDFTRSAMSPRERKLRSRAVQLLSGAGLLHGSWIERQRGCGRKTCHCAQPGDPRHHSTYVYRQHEGKLRQLYVSKVQRETTRRWLDHDSELHEILQALWEIHWQRVRGGEAKD
;
A
#
# COMPACT_ATOMS: atom_id res chain seq x y z
N MET A 1 14.69 16.59 5.57
CA MET A 1 13.95 16.04 4.41
C MET A 1 14.86 15.98 3.20
N ARG A 2 14.97 14.82 2.59
CA ARG A 2 15.79 14.66 1.38
C ARG A 2 15.06 15.26 0.19
N ARG A 3 15.79 16.01 -0.62
CA ARG A 3 15.27 16.48 -1.90
C ARG A 3 15.59 15.44 -2.97
N TYR A 4 14.59 15.08 -3.75
CA TYR A 4 14.79 14.15 -4.85
C TYR A 4 15.06 14.93 -6.12
N SER A 5 16.08 14.49 -6.87
CA SER A 5 16.35 15.05 -8.18
C SER A 5 15.45 14.39 -9.22
N LEU A 6 14.73 15.20 -9.99
CA LEU A 6 13.88 14.71 -11.09
C LEU A 6 14.67 14.50 -12.38
N SER A 7 15.93 14.95 -12.42
CA SER A 7 16.78 14.87 -13.62
C SER A 7 17.84 13.77 -13.51
N MET A 8 17.53 12.70 -12.76
CA MET A 8 18.45 11.58 -12.59
C MET A 8 18.65 10.81 -13.89
N LYS A 9 19.92 10.55 -14.21
CA LYS A 9 20.29 9.71 -15.33
C LYS A 9 20.02 8.25 -14.98
N PRO A 10 19.29 7.49 -15.82
CA PRO A 10 19.03 6.08 -15.52
C PRO A 10 20.31 5.24 -15.59
N ASP A 11 20.41 4.27 -14.69
CA ASP A 11 21.53 3.31 -14.66
C ASP A 11 21.42 2.28 -15.79
N PHE A 12 20.20 1.98 -16.23
CA PHE A 12 19.95 0.97 -17.24
C PHE A 12 19.11 1.52 -18.37
N THR A 13 19.46 1.15 -19.59
CA THR A 13 18.60 1.40 -20.74
C THR A 13 17.46 0.37 -20.73
N ARG A 14 16.37 0.69 -21.42
CA ARG A 14 15.24 -0.23 -21.57
C ARG A 14 15.65 -1.59 -22.15
N SER A 15 16.57 -1.58 -23.11
CA SER A 15 17.07 -2.81 -23.75
C SER A 15 17.92 -3.67 -22.82
N ALA A 16 18.52 -3.07 -21.80
CA ALA A 16 19.30 -3.80 -20.78
C ALA A 16 18.43 -4.46 -19.72
N MET A 17 17.14 -4.17 -19.72
CA MET A 17 16.18 -4.74 -18.76
C MET A 17 15.51 -5.96 -19.37
N SER A 18 15.26 -6.99 -18.53
CA SER A 18 14.45 -8.13 -18.95
C SER A 18 13.00 -7.69 -19.23
N PRO A 19 12.24 -8.47 -20.03
CA PRO A 19 10.80 -8.18 -20.20
C PRO A 19 10.05 -8.10 -18.89
N ARG A 20 10.41 -8.93 -17.92
CA ARG A 20 9.79 -8.91 -16.57
C ARG A 20 10.08 -7.59 -15.86
N GLU A 21 11.32 -7.13 -15.87
CA GLU A 21 11.70 -5.87 -15.22
C GLU A 21 10.99 -4.69 -15.88
N ARG A 22 10.94 -4.64 -17.21
CA ARG A 22 10.23 -3.59 -17.93
C ARG A 22 8.76 -3.52 -17.56
N LYS A 23 8.12 -4.68 -17.44
CA LYS A 23 6.70 -4.78 -17.06
C LYS A 23 6.45 -4.29 -15.64
N LEU A 24 7.31 -4.69 -14.70
CA LEU A 24 7.23 -4.23 -13.31
C LEU A 24 7.38 -2.71 -13.23
N ARG A 25 8.37 -2.14 -13.90
CA ARG A 25 8.60 -0.69 -13.89
C ARG A 25 7.46 0.08 -14.53
N SER A 26 6.94 -0.44 -15.64
CA SER A 26 5.81 0.16 -16.35
C SER A 26 4.57 0.23 -15.44
N ARG A 27 4.29 -0.84 -14.72
CA ARG A 27 3.17 -0.87 -13.78
C ARG A 27 3.37 0.08 -12.61
N ALA A 28 4.59 0.15 -12.07
CA ALA A 28 4.93 1.10 -11.00
C ALA A 28 4.70 2.55 -11.44
N VAL A 29 5.10 2.90 -12.65
CA VAL A 29 4.86 4.22 -13.22
C VAL A 29 3.38 4.52 -13.31
N GLN A 30 2.55 3.58 -13.76
CA GLN A 30 1.10 3.76 -13.81
C GLN A 30 0.53 4.03 -12.41
N LEU A 31 0.93 3.27 -11.41
CA LEU A 31 0.46 3.45 -10.04
C LEU A 31 0.87 4.81 -9.48
N LEU A 32 2.11 5.22 -9.72
CA LEU A 32 2.62 6.49 -9.23
C LEU A 32 2.05 7.70 -9.96
N SER A 33 1.60 7.52 -11.20
CA SER A 33 1.13 8.64 -12.03
C SER A 33 -0.26 9.14 -11.68
N GLY A 34 -1.12 8.30 -11.10
CA GLY A 34 -2.48 8.76 -10.84
C GLY A 34 -3.33 7.88 -9.93
N ALA A 35 -2.84 6.73 -9.51
CA ALA A 35 -3.58 5.90 -8.57
C ALA A 35 -3.52 6.48 -7.16
N GLY A 36 -4.60 6.39 -6.41
CA GLY A 36 -4.55 6.66 -4.98
C GLY A 36 -3.69 5.60 -4.29
N LEU A 37 -2.83 6.03 -3.39
CA LEU A 37 -1.90 5.16 -2.66
C LEU A 37 -2.09 5.39 -1.17
N LEU A 38 -2.59 4.39 -0.48
CA LEU A 38 -2.77 4.46 0.96
C LEU A 38 -2.08 3.27 1.61
N HIS A 39 -1.12 3.55 2.48
CA HIS A 39 -0.41 2.52 3.22
C HIS A 39 -1.07 2.31 4.57
N GLY A 40 -1.42 1.07 4.87
CA GLY A 40 -2.03 0.74 6.16
C GLY A 40 -2.69 -0.62 6.14
N SER A 41 -3.26 -0.99 7.27
CA SER A 41 -3.96 -2.25 7.45
C SER A 41 -5.45 -2.03 7.60
N TRP A 42 -6.23 -2.80 6.88
CA TRP A 42 -7.69 -2.78 6.95
C TRP A 42 -8.16 -3.59 8.15
N ILE A 43 -8.99 -2.97 8.98
CA ILE A 43 -9.54 -3.66 10.15
C ILE A 43 -11.04 -3.43 10.23
N GLU A 44 -11.75 -4.50 10.50
CA GLU A 44 -13.17 -4.48 10.77
C GLU A 44 -13.39 -4.86 12.22
N ARG A 45 -14.19 -4.07 12.91
CA ARG A 45 -14.55 -4.30 14.31
C ARG A 45 -16.06 -4.36 14.46
N GLN A 46 -16.50 -5.29 15.27
CA GLN A 46 -17.89 -5.37 15.71
C GLN A 46 -17.94 -4.92 17.17
N ARG A 47 -18.72 -3.86 17.43
CA ARG A 47 -18.86 -3.30 18.77
C ARG A 47 -20.31 -3.01 19.09
N GLY A 48 -20.67 -3.19 20.38
CA GLY A 48 -21.85 -2.57 20.94
C GLY A 48 -21.62 -1.06 21.03
N CYS A 49 -22.66 -0.27 20.74
CA CYS A 49 -22.54 1.20 20.77
C CYS A 49 -22.67 1.80 22.18
N GLY A 50 -22.89 0.96 23.18
CA GLY A 50 -23.08 1.42 24.56
C GLY A 50 -24.48 1.95 24.88
N ARG A 51 -25.34 2.09 23.89
CA ARG A 51 -26.72 2.53 24.10
C ARG A 51 -27.59 1.35 24.49
N LYS A 52 -28.25 1.44 25.66
CA LYS A 52 -29.13 0.37 26.16
C LYS A 52 -30.34 0.11 25.26
N THR A 53 -30.79 1.13 24.54
CA THR A 53 -31.96 1.06 23.65
C THR A 53 -31.62 0.57 22.25
N CYS A 54 -30.35 0.40 21.93
CA CYS A 54 -29.94 -0.07 20.61
C CYS A 54 -30.09 -1.59 20.50
N HIS A 55 -30.45 -2.07 19.28
CA HIS A 55 -30.57 -3.51 19.01
C HIS A 55 -29.29 -4.27 19.34
N CYS A 56 -28.12 -3.66 19.22
CA CYS A 56 -26.82 -4.31 19.49
C CYS A 56 -26.64 -4.65 20.96
N ALA A 57 -27.44 -4.09 21.86
CA ALA A 57 -27.42 -4.42 23.28
C ALA A 57 -28.21 -5.69 23.60
N GLN A 58 -29.02 -6.18 22.66
CA GLN A 58 -29.82 -7.39 22.83
C GLN A 58 -28.98 -8.63 22.56
N PRO A 59 -29.12 -9.68 23.39
CA PRO A 59 -28.43 -10.95 23.13
C PRO A 59 -28.83 -11.52 21.79
N GLY A 60 -27.84 -11.90 20.98
CA GLY A 60 -28.07 -12.50 19.65
C GLY A 60 -28.20 -11.50 18.51
N ASP A 61 -28.36 -10.20 18.78
CA ASP A 61 -28.41 -9.19 17.74
C ASP A 61 -26.99 -8.83 17.25
N PRO A 62 -26.81 -8.53 15.95
CA PRO A 62 -25.50 -8.13 15.43
C PRO A 62 -25.02 -6.85 16.08
N ARG A 63 -23.74 -6.80 16.43
CA ARG A 63 -23.09 -5.58 16.92
C ARG A 63 -22.84 -4.64 15.75
N HIS A 64 -22.62 -3.37 16.08
CA HIS A 64 -22.25 -2.39 15.06
C HIS A 64 -20.92 -2.74 14.42
N HIS A 65 -20.90 -2.67 13.10
CA HIS A 65 -19.73 -2.96 12.29
C HIS A 65 -19.06 -1.66 11.91
N SER A 66 -17.78 -1.53 12.23
CA SER A 66 -16.98 -0.35 11.92
C SER A 66 -15.71 -0.76 11.21
N THR A 67 -15.33 0.02 10.23
CA THR A 67 -14.13 -0.20 9.44
C THR A 67 -13.10 0.87 9.71
N TYR A 68 -11.86 0.46 9.89
CA TYR A 68 -10.73 1.34 10.17
C TYR A 68 -9.54 0.96 9.32
N VAL A 69 -8.70 1.96 9.02
CA VAL A 69 -7.35 1.74 8.52
C VAL A 69 -6.38 2.24 9.57
N TYR A 70 -5.37 1.45 9.90
CA TYR A 70 -4.34 1.93 10.80
C TYR A 70 -2.95 1.66 10.27
N ARG A 71 -2.01 2.48 10.73
CA ARG A 71 -0.59 2.35 10.40
C ARG A 71 0.28 2.94 11.49
N GLN A 72 1.53 2.50 11.54
CA GLN A 72 2.55 3.16 12.33
C GLN A 72 3.07 4.37 11.58
N HIS A 73 3.19 5.48 12.28
CA HIS A 73 3.76 6.71 11.74
C HIS A 73 4.54 7.43 12.82
N GLU A 74 5.83 7.63 12.59
CA GLU A 74 6.72 8.28 13.56
C GLU A 74 6.66 7.65 14.96
N GLY A 75 6.63 6.33 15.01
CA GLY A 75 6.57 5.58 16.27
C GLY A 75 5.21 5.53 16.94
N LYS A 76 4.19 6.13 16.33
CA LYS A 76 2.83 6.15 16.88
C LYS A 76 1.86 5.40 15.97
N LEU A 77 0.90 4.74 16.58
CA LEU A 77 -0.18 4.11 15.84
C LEU A 77 -1.22 5.16 15.46
N ARG A 78 -1.48 5.30 14.17
CA ARG A 78 -2.53 6.18 13.65
C ARG A 78 -3.68 5.34 13.12
N GLN A 79 -4.90 5.77 13.40
CA GLN A 79 -6.11 5.06 13.01
C GLN A 79 -7.08 6.02 12.34
N LEU A 80 -7.68 5.58 11.23
CA LEU A 80 -8.69 6.35 10.51
C LEU A 80 -9.97 5.53 10.42
N TYR A 81 -11.09 6.16 10.76
CA TYR A 81 -12.40 5.58 10.51
C TYR A 81 -12.75 5.67 9.02
N VAL A 82 -13.27 4.61 8.46
CA VAL A 82 -13.68 4.54 7.05
C VAL A 82 -15.19 4.46 6.99
N SER A 83 -15.83 5.49 6.46
CA SER A 83 -17.28 5.51 6.27
C SER A 83 -17.71 4.56 5.16
N LYS A 84 -19.01 4.20 5.13
CA LYS A 84 -19.54 3.32 4.08
C LYS A 84 -19.25 3.80 2.67
N VAL A 85 -19.39 5.12 2.43
CA VAL A 85 -19.17 5.69 1.09
C VAL A 85 -17.71 5.67 0.68
N GLN A 86 -16.79 5.57 1.63
CA GLN A 86 -15.35 5.57 1.39
C GLN A 86 -14.75 4.17 1.29
N ARG A 87 -15.48 3.13 1.67
CA ARG A 87 -14.93 1.76 1.77
C ARG A 87 -14.31 1.27 0.48
N GLU A 88 -15.04 1.37 -0.62
CA GLU A 88 -14.57 0.87 -1.91
C GLU A 88 -13.30 1.61 -2.37
N THR A 89 -13.32 2.92 -2.30
CA THR A 89 -12.17 3.76 -2.67
C THR A 89 -10.96 3.49 -1.78
N THR A 90 -11.17 3.44 -0.47
CA THR A 90 -10.10 3.18 0.50
C THR A 90 -9.47 1.81 0.26
N ARG A 91 -10.31 0.79 0.03
CA ARG A 91 -9.83 -0.56 -0.26
C ARG A 91 -8.98 -0.59 -1.52
N ARG A 92 -9.45 0.07 -2.56
CA ARG A 92 -8.71 0.16 -3.83
C ARG A 92 -7.35 0.83 -3.64
N TRP A 93 -7.28 1.90 -2.86
CA TRP A 93 -6.04 2.62 -2.60
C TRP A 93 -5.05 1.79 -1.78
N LEU A 94 -5.54 1.01 -0.83
CA LEU A 94 -4.72 0.05 -0.10
C LEU A 94 -4.18 -1.04 -1.02
N ASP A 95 -5.00 -1.54 -1.93
CA ASP A 95 -4.59 -2.56 -2.89
C ASP A 95 -3.53 -2.04 -3.86
N HIS A 96 -3.67 -0.78 -4.32
CA HIS A 96 -2.64 -0.13 -5.16
C HIS A 96 -1.30 -0.03 -4.43
N ASP A 97 -1.34 0.36 -3.17
CA ASP A 97 -0.13 0.47 -2.35
C ASP A 97 0.53 -0.90 -2.15
N SER A 98 -0.26 -1.92 -1.86
CA SER A 98 0.24 -3.29 -1.71
C SER A 98 0.89 -3.78 -3.00
N GLU A 99 0.27 -3.54 -4.14
CA GLU A 99 0.83 -3.90 -5.44
C GLU A 99 2.16 -3.20 -5.69
N LEU A 100 2.23 -1.90 -5.38
CA LEU A 100 3.46 -1.13 -5.54
C LEU A 100 4.60 -1.69 -4.67
N HIS A 101 4.30 -2.06 -3.42
CA HIS A 101 5.29 -2.69 -2.54
C HIS A 101 5.75 -4.04 -3.08
N GLU A 102 4.86 -4.86 -3.62
CA GLU A 102 5.24 -6.13 -4.25
C GLU A 102 6.16 -5.90 -5.45
N ILE A 103 5.87 -4.87 -6.26
CA ILE A 103 6.73 -4.50 -7.40
C ILE A 103 8.12 -4.10 -6.91
N LEU A 104 8.20 -3.26 -5.87
CA LEU A 104 9.47 -2.84 -5.31
C LEU A 104 10.28 -4.03 -4.80
N GLN A 105 9.65 -4.95 -4.09
CA GLN A 105 10.31 -6.15 -3.60
C GLN A 105 10.86 -6.99 -4.75
N ALA A 106 10.10 -7.15 -5.82
CA ALA A 106 10.56 -7.88 -7.01
C ALA A 106 11.75 -7.19 -7.67
N LEU A 107 11.73 -5.86 -7.77
CA LEU A 107 12.85 -5.09 -8.32
C LEU A 107 14.09 -5.19 -7.41
N TRP A 108 13.91 -5.14 -6.10
CA TRP A 108 15.01 -5.31 -5.15
C TRP A 108 15.71 -6.66 -5.35
N GLU A 109 14.92 -7.71 -5.54
CA GLU A 109 15.47 -9.04 -5.77
C GLU A 109 16.25 -9.11 -7.09
N ILE A 110 15.73 -8.52 -8.16
CA ILE A 110 16.42 -8.45 -9.44
C ILE A 110 17.79 -7.77 -9.27
N HIS A 111 17.83 -6.65 -8.57
CA HIS A 111 19.07 -5.89 -8.38
C HIS A 111 20.01 -6.54 -7.37
N TRP A 112 19.46 -7.21 -6.38
CA TRP A 112 20.26 -8.04 -5.48
C TRP A 112 21.05 -9.11 -6.26
N GLN A 113 20.38 -9.79 -7.19
CA GLN A 113 21.02 -10.79 -8.03
C GLN A 113 22.09 -10.18 -8.95
N ARG A 114 21.85 -8.96 -9.46
CA ARG A 114 22.85 -8.25 -10.26
C ARG A 114 24.13 -7.96 -9.45
N VAL A 115 23.99 -7.47 -8.25
CA VAL A 115 25.13 -7.21 -7.37
C VAL A 115 25.86 -8.51 -7.07
N ARG A 116 25.12 -9.55 -6.74
CA ARG A 116 25.69 -10.88 -6.46
C ARG A 116 26.45 -11.44 -7.64
N GLY A 117 25.95 -11.21 -8.87
CA GLY A 117 26.61 -11.64 -10.10
C GLY A 117 27.77 -10.75 -10.58
N GLY A 118 28.05 -9.65 -9.84
CA GLY A 118 29.12 -8.73 -10.20
C GLY A 118 28.77 -7.73 -11.30
N GLU A 119 27.48 -7.55 -11.62
CA GLU A 119 27.03 -6.62 -12.67
C GLU A 119 27.04 -5.16 -12.22
N ALA A 120 26.91 -4.90 -10.91
CA ALA A 120 26.97 -3.55 -10.37
C ALA A 120 28.41 -3.21 -10.04
N LYS A 121 29.13 -2.67 -11.00
CA LYS A 121 30.51 -2.20 -10.86
C LYS A 121 30.50 -0.68 -10.82
N ASP A 122 31.32 -0.13 -9.94
CA ASP A 122 31.57 1.31 -9.90
C ASP A 122 32.29 1.82 -11.15
#